data_5eb263f35c3e69c31016514247705b72
#
_entry.id   5eb263f35c3e69c31016514247705b72
#
_cell.length_a   1.000
_cell.length_b   1.000
_cell.length_c   1.000
_cell.angle_alpha   90.00
_cell.angle_beta   90.00
_cell.angle_gamma   90.00
#
_symmetry.space_group_name_H-M   'P 1'
#
loop_
_entity.id
_entity.type
_entity.pdbx_description
1 polymer ?
#
loop_
_entity_poly.entity_id
_entity_poly.type
_entity_poly.pdbx_seq_one_letter_code
_entity_poly.pdbx_strand_id
1 'polypeptide(L)'
;MKKFNVKKSDPKKLKLLEVFENSFPNREYLITHEAEEFTSVCPKTGQPDFGKIIITYIANDKCVELKSLKFYLQSFRNEGIFYENVTNRILDDLVKVIEPKWMEVIGEFSVRGGIQSTITAEYSVNV
;
A
#
# COMPACT_ATOMS: atom_id res chain seq x y z
N MET A 1 12.06 2.19 26.04
CA MET A 1 11.34 1.53 24.93
C MET A 1 12.29 1.30 23.76
N LYS A 2 12.26 0.11 23.21
CA LYS A 2 13.06 -0.23 22.05
C LYS A 2 12.45 0.39 20.79
N LYS A 3 13.26 1.11 20.02
CA LYS A 3 12.80 1.77 18.80
C LYS A 3 13.30 1.01 17.57
N PHE A 4 12.47 0.95 16.54
CA PHE A 4 12.82 0.42 15.23
C PHE A 4 12.87 1.57 14.24
N ASN A 5 13.85 1.53 13.33
CA ASN A 5 13.92 2.52 12.27
C ASN A 5 12.79 2.29 11.28
N VAL A 6 12.00 3.34 11.04
CA VAL A 6 10.89 3.31 10.08
C VAL A 6 11.30 4.09 8.85
N LYS A 7 11.41 3.38 7.73
CA LYS A 7 11.70 3.99 6.45
C LYS A 7 10.38 4.51 5.86
N LYS A 8 10.25 5.82 5.77
CA LYS A 8 9.01 6.45 5.28
C LYS A 8 8.85 6.35 3.78
N SER A 9 9.95 6.29 3.03
CA SER A 9 9.92 6.24 1.57
C SER A 9 11.21 5.63 1.06
N ASP A 10 11.12 4.93 -0.05
CA ASP A 10 12.27 4.36 -0.74
C ASP A 10 12.17 4.77 -2.22
N PRO A 11 13.08 5.64 -2.70
CA PRO A 11 13.03 6.08 -4.09
C PRO A 11 13.07 4.94 -5.11
N LYS A 12 13.73 3.82 -4.77
CA LYS A 12 13.78 2.66 -5.66
C LYS A 12 12.40 2.02 -5.82
N LYS A 13 11.62 1.96 -4.75
CA LYS A 13 10.26 1.42 -4.79
C LYS A 13 9.32 2.36 -5.51
N LEU A 14 9.44 3.67 -5.25
CA LEU A 14 8.61 4.67 -5.92
C LEU A 14 8.78 4.64 -7.43
N LYS A 15 10.00 4.41 -7.92
CA LYS A 15 10.28 4.33 -9.35
C LYS A 15 9.61 3.14 -10.04
N LEU A 16 9.20 2.14 -9.30
CA LEU A 16 8.48 0.99 -9.87
C LEU A 16 7.07 1.37 -10.31
N LEU A 17 6.47 2.35 -9.62
CA LEU A 17 5.09 2.75 -9.87
C LEU A 17 4.97 3.60 -11.13
N GLU A 18 4.04 3.22 -12.01
CA GLU A 18 3.72 3.95 -13.23
C GLU A 18 2.24 4.35 -13.19
N VAL A 19 1.93 5.42 -13.90
CA VAL A 19 0.57 5.95 -13.96
C VAL A 19 0.15 6.14 -15.41
N PHE A 20 -1.16 6.20 -15.64
CA PHE A 20 -1.72 6.57 -16.93
C PHE A 20 -2.83 7.60 -16.71
N GLU A 21 -3.18 8.32 -17.76
CA GLU A 21 -4.17 9.38 -17.69
C GLU A 21 -5.56 8.84 -17.37
N ASN A 22 -6.25 9.46 -16.40
CA ASN A 22 -7.64 9.15 -16.13
C ASN A 22 -8.52 9.80 -17.21
N SER A 23 -9.21 8.98 -18.00
CA SER A 23 -10.06 9.48 -19.09
C SER A 23 -11.37 10.10 -18.63
N PHE A 24 -11.72 9.94 -17.35
CA PHE A 24 -12.98 10.45 -16.79
C PHE A 24 -12.74 11.28 -15.53
N PRO A 25 -11.98 12.40 -15.64
CA PRO A 25 -11.58 13.13 -14.43
C PRO A 25 -12.73 13.85 -13.74
N ASN A 26 -13.86 14.05 -14.43
CA ASN A 26 -15.03 14.70 -13.85
C ASN A 26 -16.03 13.74 -13.24
N ARG A 27 -15.72 12.46 -13.26
CA ARG A 27 -16.58 11.42 -12.67
C ARG A 27 -15.91 10.85 -11.45
N GLU A 28 -16.63 10.81 -10.33
CA GLU A 28 -16.15 10.17 -9.12
C GLU A 28 -16.58 8.71 -9.12
N TYR A 29 -15.65 7.84 -9.50
CA TYR A 29 -15.87 6.40 -9.47
C TYR A 29 -14.80 5.74 -8.63
N LEU A 30 -15.14 4.60 -8.03
CA LEU A 30 -14.22 3.86 -7.18
C LEU A 30 -13.43 2.84 -7.98
N ILE A 31 -12.13 2.81 -7.73
CA ILE A 31 -11.23 1.80 -8.27
C ILE A 31 -10.74 0.99 -7.08
N THR A 32 -10.91 -0.34 -7.12
CA THR A 32 -10.43 -1.22 -6.06
C THR A 32 -9.51 -2.27 -6.65
N HIS A 33 -8.33 -2.40 -6.07
CA HIS A 33 -7.38 -3.46 -6.39
C HIS A 33 -7.14 -4.29 -5.14
N GLU A 34 -7.27 -5.61 -5.26
CA GLU A 34 -7.00 -6.53 -4.16
C GLU A 34 -5.79 -7.38 -4.50
N ALA A 35 -4.73 -7.26 -3.73
CA ALA A 35 -3.54 -8.07 -3.85
C ALA A 35 -3.59 -9.15 -2.76
N GLU A 36 -3.97 -10.37 -3.15
CA GLU A 36 -4.23 -11.46 -2.20
C GLU A 36 -2.97 -12.14 -1.66
N GLU A 37 -1.85 -11.99 -2.35
CA GLU A 37 -0.61 -12.69 -2.00
C GLU A 37 0.48 -11.72 -1.58
N PHE A 38 0.15 -10.78 -0.71
CA PHE A 38 1.16 -9.84 -0.21
C PHE A 38 2.06 -10.52 0.81
N THR A 39 3.38 -10.28 0.70
CA THR A 39 4.37 -10.83 1.62
C THR A 39 5.36 -9.75 2.04
N SER A 40 5.70 -9.76 3.33
CA SER A 40 6.80 -8.98 3.90
C SER A 40 7.47 -9.84 4.97
N VAL A 41 8.36 -9.26 5.77
CA VAL A 41 9.10 -10.00 6.79
C VAL A 41 8.88 -9.33 8.14
N CYS A 42 8.66 -10.13 9.17
CA CYS A 42 8.58 -9.61 10.52
C CYS A 42 9.95 -9.08 10.94
N PRO A 43 10.08 -7.78 11.31
CA PRO A 43 11.39 -7.22 11.64
C PRO A 43 11.98 -7.79 12.93
N LYS A 44 11.15 -8.45 13.75
CA LYS A 44 11.58 -9.03 15.01
C LYS A 44 12.11 -10.45 14.87
N THR A 45 11.41 -11.28 14.07
CA THR A 45 11.72 -12.72 13.98
C THR A 45 12.37 -13.12 12.66
N GLY A 46 12.26 -12.27 11.62
CA GLY A 46 12.71 -12.62 10.28
C GLY A 46 11.80 -13.61 9.55
N GLN A 47 10.67 -13.98 10.18
CA GLN A 47 9.70 -14.86 9.55
C GLN A 47 8.87 -14.13 8.49
N PRO A 48 8.48 -14.82 7.41
CA PRO A 48 7.62 -14.17 6.42
C PRO A 48 6.22 -13.92 6.97
N ASP A 49 5.69 -12.74 6.64
CA ASP A 49 4.32 -12.35 6.93
C ASP A 49 3.52 -12.38 5.65
N PHE A 50 2.30 -12.90 5.72
CA PHE A 50 1.40 -13.01 4.58
C PHE A 50 0.13 -12.22 4.82
N GLY A 51 -0.43 -11.68 3.76
CA GLY A 51 -1.66 -10.91 3.90
C GLY A 51 -2.25 -10.52 2.56
N LYS A 52 -3.33 -9.76 2.66
CA LYS A 52 -4.03 -9.18 1.51
C LYS A 52 -3.98 -7.65 1.65
N ILE A 53 -3.65 -6.98 0.56
CA ILE A 53 -3.69 -5.52 0.51
C ILE A 53 -4.85 -5.11 -0.40
N ILE A 54 -5.75 -4.29 0.13
CA ILE A 54 -6.91 -3.77 -0.61
C ILE A 54 -6.71 -2.27 -0.76
N ILE A 55 -6.65 -1.81 -2.01
CA ILE A 55 -6.45 -0.40 -2.33
C ILE A 55 -7.70 0.08 -3.05
N THR A 56 -8.39 1.08 -2.46
CA THR A 56 -9.57 1.68 -3.07
C THR A 56 -9.33 3.18 -3.20
N TYR A 57 -9.59 3.76 -4.37
CA TYR A 57 -9.36 5.18 -4.54
C TYR A 57 -10.29 5.80 -5.58
N ILE A 58 -10.40 7.12 -5.49
CA ILE A 58 -11.06 7.96 -6.49
C ILE A 58 -9.95 8.74 -7.19
N ALA A 59 -9.79 8.48 -8.49
CA ALA A 59 -8.73 9.11 -9.26
C ALA A 59 -9.03 10.58 -9.52
N ASN A 60 -7.98 11.39 -9.56
CA ASN A 60 -8.03 12.73 -10.10
C ASN A 60 -7.57 12.66 -11.57
N ASP A 61 -6.36 13.10 -11.87
CA ASP A 61 -5.85 13.09 -13.24
C ASP A 61 -5.21 11.77 -13.65
N LYS A 62 -4.83 10.94 -12.70
CA LYS A 62 -4.00 9.76 -12.94
C LYS A 62 -4.57 8.51 -12.29
N CYS A 63 -4.37 7.38 -12.97
CA CYS A 63 -4.64 6.05 -12.40
C CYS A 63 -3.33 5.28 -12.31
N VAL A 64 -3.22 4.39 -11.32
CA VAL A 64 -2.04 3.53 -11.21
C VAL A 64 -2.09 2.43 -12.27
N GLU A 65 -0.96 2.17 -12.91
CA GLU A 65 -0.86 1.08 -13.87
C GLU A 65 -0.69 -0.25 -13.11
N LEU A 66 -1.49 -1.25 -13.44
CA LEU A 66 -1.65 -2.46 -12.65
C LEU A 66 -0.39 -3.32 -12.56
N LYS A 67 0.33 -3.49 -13.66
CA LYS A 67 1.56 -4.30 -13.67
C LYS A 67 2.63 -3.67 -12.78
N SER A 68 2.75 -2.36 -12.81
CA SER A 68 3.69 -1.62 -11.97
C SER A 68 3.32 -1.75 -10.50
N LEU A 69 2.02 -1.71 -10.19
CA LEU A 69 1.53 -1.90 -8.82
C LEU A 69 1.93 -3.29 -8.31
N LYS A 70 1.79 -4.32 -9.14
CA LYS A 70 2.19 -5.67 -8.79
C LYS A 70 3.67 -5.73 -8.39
N PHE A 71 4.56 -5.16 -9.21
CA PHE A 71 5.99 -5.14 -8.91
C PHE A 71 6.30 -4.32 -7.66
N TYR A 72 5.61 -3.21 -7.48
CA TYR A 72 5.77 -2.38 -6.29
C TYR A 72 5.45 -3.19 -5.03
N LEU A 73 4.29 -3.86 -4.98
CA LEU A 73 3.89 -4.66 -3.83
C LEU A 73 4.85 -5.83 -3.59
N GLN A 74 5.31 -6.48 -4.65
CA GLN A 74 6.29 -7.57 -4.54
C GLN A 74 7.64 -7.11 -3.98
N SER A 75 7.96 -5.84 -4.12
CA SER A 75 9.25 -5.31 -3.63
C SER A 75 9.36 -5.36 -2.11
N PHE A 76 8.27 -5.59 -1.39
CA PHE A 76 8.27 -5.70 0.06
C PHE A 76 8.56 -7.11 0.58
N ARG A 77 8.65 -8.11 -0.31
CA ARG A 77 8.72 -9.52 0.12
C ARG A 77 9.87 -9.84 1.08
N ASN A 78 10.99 -9.15 0.95
CA ASN A 78 12.17 -9.36 1.78
C ASN A 78 12.42 -8.21 2.75
N GLU A 79 11.50 -7.27 2.86
CA GLU A 79 11.66 -6.12 3.73
C GLU A 79 11.06 -6.40 5.11
N GLY A 80 11.88 -6.20 6.15
CA GLY A 80 11.41 -6.29 7.54
C GLY A 80 10.63 -5.03 7.89
N ILE A 81 9.32 -5.17 8.07
CA ILE A 81 8.45 -4.04 8.31
C ILE A 81 7.19 -4.51 9.07
N PHE A 82 6.76 -3.74 10.07
CA PHE A 82 5.55 -4.04 10.81
C PHE A 82 4.30 -3.75 9.97
N TYR A 83 3.19 -4.44 10.30
CA TYR A 83 1.91 -4.30 9.57
C TYR A 83 1.43 -2.86 9.49
N GLU A 84 1.50 -2.14 10.61
CA GLU A 84 1.07 -0.74 10.68
C GLU A 84 1.91 0.13 9.74
N ASN A 85 3.19 -0.14 9.69
CA ASN A 85 4.12 0.66 8.89
C ASN A 85 3.99 0.37 7.40
N VAL A 86 3.87 -0.90 6.99
CA VAL A 86 3.78 -1.22 5.57
C VAL A 86 2.47 -0.72 4.98
N THR A 87 1.36 -0.82 5.72
CA THR A 87 0.06 -0.34 5.23
C THR A 87 0.08 1.17 5.00
N ASN A 88 0.61 1.93 5.97
CA ASN A 88 0.72 3.38 5.84
C ASN A 88 1.70 3.79 4.75
N ARG A 89 2.79 3.06 4.60
CA ARG A 89 3.78 3.35 3.57
C ARG A 89 3.22 3.15 2.17
N ILE A 90 2.44 2.10 1.97
CA ILE A 90 1.77 1.85 0.69
C ILE A 90 0.83 3.01 0.37
N LEU A 91 0.05 3.46 1.35
CA LEU A 91 -0.82 4.61 1.18
C LEU A 91 -0.03 5.85 0.77
N ASP A 92 1.02 6.18 1.52
CA ASP A 92 1.81 7.39 1.25
C ASP A 92 2.48 7.35 -0.12
N ASP A 93 3.04 6.20 -0.51
CA ASP A 93 3.70 6.05 -1.80
C ASP A 93 2.71 6.22 -2.96
N LEU A 94 1.54 5.59 -2.85
CA LEU A 94 0.51 5.69 -3.88
C LEU A 94 -0.06 7.10 -3.97
N VAL A 95 -0.32 7.75 -2.84
CA VAL A 95 -0.80 9.14 -2.82
C VAL A 95 0.21 10.05 -3.51
N LYS A 96 1.49 9.86 -3.26
CA LYS A 96 2.55 10.67 -3.85
C LYS A 96 2.60 10.55 -5.37
N VAL A 97 2.37 9.34 -5.89
CA VAL A 97 2.49 9.06 -7.33
C VAL A 97 1.19 9.37 -8.08
N ILE A 98 0.04 9.03 -7.49
CA ILE A 98 -1.28 9.14 -8.15
C ILE A 98 -1.95 10.48 -7.89
N GLU A 99 -1.72 11.08 -6.73
CA GLU A 99 -2.38 12.30 -6.27
C GLU A 99 -3.91 12.18 -6.37
N PRO A 100 -4.50 11.16 -5.71
CA PRO A 100 -5.93 10.88 -5.82
C PRO A 100 -6.77 11.89 -5.05
N LYS A 101 -8.08 11.93 -5.33
CA LYS A 101 -9.02 12.70 -4.53
C LYS A 101 -9.24 12.08 -3.16
N TRP A 102 -9.23 10.76 -3.11
CA TRP A 102 -9.40 9.95 -1.89
C TRP A 102 -8.75 8.59 -2.11
N MET A 103 -8.22 8.02 -1.04
CA MET A 103 -7.65 6.68 -1.09
C MET A 103 -7.73 6.02 0.27
N GLU A 104 -8.00 4.72 0.26
CA GLU A 104 -7.95 3.87 1.44
C GLU A 104 -7.09 2.65 1.12
N VAL A 105 -6.22 2.30 2.06
CA VAL A 105 -5.44 1.07 1.98
C VAL A 105 -5.75 0.24 3.21
N ILE A 106 -6.15 -0.99 2.99
CA ILE A 106 -6.44 -1.96 4.06
C ILE A 106 -5.44 -3.11 3.93
N GLY A 107 -4.73 -3.40 5.02
CA GLY A 107 -3.90 -4.59 5.12
C GLY A 107 -4.58 -5.60 6.03
N GLU A 108 -4.95 -6.76 5.47
CA GLU A 108 -5.51 -7.88 6.22
C GLU A 108 -4.44 -8.95 6.29
N PHE A 109 -3.88 -9.16 7.48
CA PHE A 109 -2.75 -10.07 7.65
C PHE A 109 -3.19 -11.40 8.22
N SER A 110 -2.50 -12.46 7.80
CA SER A 110 -2.84 -13.83 8.21
C SER A 110 -2.69 -14.01 9.72
N VAL A 111 -3.50 -14.90 10.29
CA VAL A 111 -3.49 -15.20 11.72
C VAL A 111 -2.10 -15.65 12.16
N ARG A 112 -1.63 -15.05 13.23
CA ARG A 112 -0.33 -15.38 13.83
C ARG A 112 -0.49 -15.39 15.35
N GLY A 113 -0.17 -16.54 15.97
CA GLY A 113 -0.37 -16.70 17.41
C GLY A 113 -1.82 -16.53 17.82
N GLY A 114 -2.76 -16.91 16.97
CA GLY A 114 -4.19 -16.74 17.23
C GLY A 114 -4.72 -15.33 17.02
N ILE A 115 -3.87 -14.40 16.56
CA ILE A 115 -4.26 -13.00 16.37
C ILE A 115 -4.28 -12.69 14.86
N GLN A 116 -5.41 -12.15 14.41
CA GLN A 116 -5.55 -11.61 13.07
C GLN A 116 -5.56 -10.09 13.16
N SER A 117 -4.79 -9.42 12.31
CA SER A 117 -4.67 -7.96 12.34
C SER A 117 -5.14 -7.35 11.04
N THR A 118 -5.89 -6.27 11.15
CA THR A 118 -6.34 -5.46 10.00
C THR A 118 -5.95 -4.02 10.26
N ILE A 119 -5.25 -3.43 9.31
CA ILE A 119 -4.79 -2.05 9.40
C ILE A 119 -5.49 -1.27 8.27
N THR A 120 -6.15 -0.19 8.62
CA THR A 120 -6.85 0.66 7.65
C THR A 120 -6.28 2.06 7.71
N ALA A 121 -5.79 2.56 6.59
CA ALA A 121 -5.24 3.92 6.48
C ALA A 121 -5.93 4.66 5.34
N GLU A 122 -6.22 5.93 5.55
CA GLU A 122 -7.04 6.72 4.63
C GLU A 122 -6.40 8.08 4.34
N TYR A 123 -6.61 8.57 3.13
CA TYR A 123 -6.17 9.89 2.67
C TYR A 123 -7.31 10.60 1.96
N SER A 124 -7.46 11.91 2.21
CA SER A 124 -8.43 12.76 1.52
C SER A 124 -7.84 14.14 1.32
N VAL A 125 -8.10 14.75 0.14
CA VAL A 125 -7.66 16.13 -0.14
C VAL A 125 -8.49 17.15 0.62
N ASN A 126 -9.71 16.77 1.02
CA ASN A 126 -10.64 17.66 1.73
C ASN A 126 -10.64 17.30 3.22
N VAL A 127 -9.67 17.83 3.91
CA VAL A 127 -9.54 17.59 5.36
C VAL A 127 -10.14 18.74 6.13
#